data_9ba33ee04f12165cc1ea3b9bdfbad4ca
#
_entry.id   9ba33ee04f12165cc1ea3b9bdfbad4ca
#
_cell.length_a   1.000
_cell.length_b   1.000
_cell.length_c   1.000
_cell.angle_alpha   90.00
_cell.angle_beta   90.00
_cell.angle_gamma   90.00
#
_symmetry.space_group_name_H-M   'P 1'
#
loop_
_entity.id
_entity.type
_entity.pdbx_description
1 polymer ?
#
loop_
_entity_poly.entity_id
_entity_poly.type
_entity_poly.pdbx_seq_one_letter_code
_entity_poly.pdbx_strand_id
1 'polypeptide(L)'
;MRIGTHNGTFHADEALGCFLLRRLPKFQGAEIVRTRDEKTLEPLEVVLDVGGVYDPPRHRFDHHQKGFDEVFGHGFATKLSSAGMIYKHFGKELIAQEMGLEVTDPTVTVVWLAVYKQFMEAIDGIDNGINQYGDAVAKYKSQTNLSARVSFLNPQWNEDASEPKQFEAFEKAMALTVGSRGHGCPAER
;
A
#
# COMPACT_ATOMS: atom_id res chain seq x y z
N MET A 1 2.70 -10.06 -15.81
CA MET A 1 2.46 -10.29 -14.37
C MET A 1 1.19 -9.59 -13.94
N ARG A 2 0.51 -10.13 -12.94
CA ARG A 2 -0.76 -9.60 -12.43
C ARG A 2 -0.67 -9.47 -10.91
N ILE A 3 -1.21 -8.39 -10.39
CA ILE A 3 -1.30 -8.10 -8.95
C ILE A 3 -2.77 -8.11 -8.58
N GLY A 4 -3.16 -8.97 -7.65
CA GLY A 4 -4.53 -9.09 -7.16
C GLY A 4 -4.77 -8.28 -5.90
N THR A 5 -5.94 -7.63 -5.82
CA THR A 5 -6.46 -7.01 -4.62
C THR A 5 -7.98 -7.03 -4.61
N HIS A 6 -8.62 -6.63 -3.53
CA HIS A 6 -10.08 -6.63 -3.44
C HIS A 6 -10.73 -5.59 -4.37
N ASN A 7 -11.96 -5.84 -4.76
CA ASN A 7 -12.84 -4.90 -5.45
C ASN A 7 -13.75 -4.15 -4.46
N GLY A 8 -14.53 -3.22 -4.97
CA GLY A 8 -15.41 -2.35 -4.17
C GLY A 8 -14.66 -1.12 -3.64
N THR A 9 -15.09 -0.62 -2.48
CA THR A 9 -14.45 0.52 -1.82
C THR A 9 -12.98 0.23 -1.57
N PHE A 10 -12.12 1.16 -1.92
CA PHE A 10 -10.67 1.03 -1.75
C PHE A 10 -10.14 1.98 -0.67
N HIS A 11 -8.96 1.64 -0.14
CA HIS A 11 -8.28 2.36 0.91
C HIS A 11 -6.87 2.79 0.47
N ALA A 12 -6.17 3.50 1.33
CA ALA A 12 -4.77 3.88 1.06
C ALA A 12 -3.84 2.67 1.12
N ASP A 13 -4.21 1.64 1.85
CA ASP A 13 -3.43 0.44 2.06
C ASP A 13 -3.13 -0.26 0.73
N GLU A 14 -4.14 -0.86 0.10
CA GLU A 14 -3.92 -1.62 -1.12
C GLU A 14 -3.55 -0.72 -2.31
N ALA A 15 -3.99 0.54 -2.32
CA ALA A 15 -3.58 1.49 -3.34
C ALA A 15 -2.06 1.77 -3.28
N LEU A 16 -1.52 2.00 -2.07
CA LEU A 16 -0.09 2.16 -1.85
C LEU A 16 0.67 0.86 -2.12
N GLY A 17 0.18 -0.27 -1.62
CA GLY A 17 0.81 -1.57 -1.83
C GLY A 17 0.94 -1.93 -3.31
N CYS A 18 -0.11 -1.75 -4.11
CA CYS A 18 -0.08 -1.93 -5.56
C CYS A 18 0.90 -0.98 -6.25
N PHE A 19 0.92 0.30 -5.82
CA PHE A 19 1.89 1.26 -6.35
C PHE A 19 3.33 0.84 -6.07
N LEU A 20 3.67 0.51 -4.82
CA LEU A 20 5.02 0.09 -4.43
C LEU A 20 5.48 -1.13 -5.23
N LEU A 21 4.62 -2.13 -5.41
CA LEU A 21 4.93 -3.29 -6.23
C LEU A 21 5.25 -2.90 -7.67
N ARG A 22 4.44 -2.04 -8.31
CA ARG A 22 4.65 -1.61 -9.71
C ARG A 22 5.93 -0.77 -9.91
N ARG A 23 6.52 -0.24 -8.84
CA ARG A 23 7.85 0.43 -8.89
C ARG A 23 9.00 -0.54 -8.98
N LEU A 24 8.83 -1.79 -8.57
CA LEU A 24 9.85 -2.82 -8.69
C LEU A 24 9.99 -3.31 -10.14
N PRO A 25 11.21 -3.49 -10.67
CA PRO A 25 11.43 -3.91 -12.05
C PRO A 25 10.67 -5.20 -12.41
N LYS A 26 10.63 -6.16 -11.48
CA LYS A 26 9.94 -7.44 -11.68
C LYS A 26 8.41 -7.32 -11.80
N PHE A 27 7.81 -6.24 -11.28
CA PHE A 27 6.37 -6.01 -11.34
C PHE A 27 6.00 -4.79 -12.18
N GLN A 28 6.97 -4.19 -12.86
CA GLN A 28 6.73 -3.03 -13.71
C GLN A 28 5.71 -3.36 -14.81
N GLY A 29 4.70 -2.52 -14.95
CA GLY A 29 3.62 -2.73 -15.92
C GLY A 29 2.67 -3.89 -15.58
N ALA A 30 2.75 -4.47 -14.38
CA ALA A 30 1.82 -5.51 -13.95
C ALA A 30 0.37 -5.00 -14.02
N GLU A 31 -0.52 -5.84 -14.54
CA GLU A 31 -1.96 -5.62 -14.53
C GLU A 31 -2.49 -5.71 -13.10
N ILE A 32 -3.37 -4.80 -12.71
CA ILE A 32 -4.08 -4.88 -11.43
C ILE A 32 -5.42 -5.57 -11.65
N VAL A 33 -5.65 -6.64 -10.90
CA VAL A 33 -6.89 -7.41 -10.90
C VAL A 33 -7.60 -7.18 -9.58
N ARG A 34 -8.74 -6.47 -9.62
CA ARG A 34 -9.54 -6.20 -8.42
C ARG A 34 -10.70 -7.18 -8.32
N THR A 35 -10.63 -8.11 -7.38
CA THR A 35 -11.64 -9.16 -7.20
C THR A 35 -11.57 -9.76 -5.79
N ARG A 36 -12.65 -10.43 -5.35
CA ARG A 36 -12.69 -11.29 -4.15
C ARG A 36 -12.89 -12.76 -4.51
N ASP A 37 -12.93 -13.10 -5.81
CA ASP A 37 -13.05 -14.48 -6.27
C ASP A 37 -11.71 -15.21 -6.10
N GLU A 38 -11.67 -16.17 -5.19
CA GLU A 38 -10.47 -16.94 -4.86
C GLU A 38 -9.88 -17.66 -6.07
N LYS A 39 -10.72 -18.17 -6.98
CA LYS A 39 -10.26 -18.87 -8.19
C LYS A 39 -9.53 -17.95 -9.16
N THR A 40 -9.93 -16.68 -9.19
CA THR A 40 -9.25 -15.63 -9.96
C THR A 40 -7.96 -15.17 -9.27
N LEU A 41 -7.93 -15.12 -7.94
CA LEU A 41 -6.77 -14.68 -7.16
C LEU A 41 -5.66 -15.73 -7.11
N GLU A 42 -6.01 -17.02 -7.04
CA GLU A 42 -5.05 -18.11 -6.83
C GLU A 42 -3.89 -18.12 -7.86
N PRO A 43 -4.14 -17.98 -9.18
CA PRO A 43 -3.07 -18.01 -10.19
C PRO A 43 -2.30 -16.69 -10.34
N LEU A 44 -2.60 -15.65 -9.55
CA LEU A 44 -1.93 -14.37 -9.66
C LEU A 44 -0.55 -14.40 -9.01
N GLU A 45 0.38 -13.65 -9.56
CA GLU A 45 1.77 -13.64 -9.10
C GLU A 45 1.92 -13.00 -7.72
N VAL A 46 1.12 -11.97 -7.42
CA VAL A 46 1.06 -11.32 -6.10
C VAL A 46 -0.39 -11.06 -5.75
N VAL A 47 -0.76 -11.26 -4.49
CA VAL A 47 -2.08 -10.89 -3.96
C VAL A 47 -1.87 -10.12 -2.65
N LEU A 48 -2.54 -8.98 -2.50
CA LEU A 48 -2.51 -8.19 -1.29
C LEU A 48 -3.91 -7.71 -0.89
N ASP A 49 -4.12 -7.57 0.40
CA ASP A 49 -5.33 -7.05 1.03
C ASP A 49 -6.60 -7.81 0.67
N VAL A 50 -6.47 -9.10 0.35
CA VAL A 50 -7.57 -10.01 0.04
C VAL A 50 -7.11 -11.47 0.14
N GLY A 51 -8.03 -12.37 0.46
CA GLY A 51 -7.80 -13.81 0.49
C GLY A 51 -7.46 -14.38 1.86
N GLY A 52 -7.27 -13.55 2.89
CA GLY A 52 -7.05 -13.98 4.27
C GLY A 52 -5.76 -14.78 4.49
N VAL A 53 -4.71 -14.53 3.68
CA VAL A 53 -3.46 -15.31 3.73
C VAL A 53 -2.24 -14.37 3.80
N TYR A 54 -1.37 -14.64 4.78
CA TYR A 54 -0.02 -14.09 4.81
C TYR A 54 0.99 -15.22 4.57
N ASP A 55 1.54 -15.25 3.36
CA ASP A 55 2.54 -16.24 2.90
C ASP A 55 3.53 -15.55 1.96
N PRO A 56 4.58 -14.90 2.50
CA PRO A 56 5.55 -14.15 1.70
C PRO A 56 6.25 -14.95 0.61
N PRO A 57 6.63 -16.23 0.81
CA PRO A 57 7.17 -17.07 -0.26
C PRO A 57 6.25 -17.22 -1.48
N ARG A 58 4.94 -17.19 -1.27
CA ARG A 58 3.93 -17.26 -2.33
C ARG A 58 3.42 -15.89 -2.76
N HIS A 59 4.01 -14.80 -2.24
CA HIS A 59 3.58 -13.41 -2.44
C HIS A 59 2.10 -13.20 -2.09
N ARG A 60 1.68 -13.65 -0.90
CA ARG A 60 0.33 -13.40 -0.34
C ARG A 60 0.47 -12.51 0.88
N PHE A 61 -0.14 -11.33 0.85
CA PHE A 61 0.05 -10.26 1.82
C PHE A 61 -1.29 -9.68 2.26
N ASP A 62 -2.06 -10.49 2.98
CA ASP A 62 -3.31 -10.05 3.58
C ASP A 62 -3.20 -10.07 5.10
N HIS A 63 -3.83 -9.13 5.79
CA HIS A 63 -3.80 -8.98 7.24
C HIS A 63 -5.16 -9.28 7.92
N HIS A 64 -6.17 -9.67 7.14
CA HIS A 64 -7.53 -9.85 7.62
C HIS A 64 -7.79 -11.20 8.32
N GLN A 65 -6.83 -12.11 8.34
CA GLN A 65 -7.02 -13.39 9.03
C GLN A 65 -7.02 -13.23 10.54
N LYS A 66 -7.84 -14.07 11.20
CA LYS A 66 -7.92 -14.09 12.66
C LYS A 66 -6.56 -14.41 13.28
N GLY A 67 -6.14 -13.60 14.24
CA GLY A 67 -4.88 -13.79 14.95
C GLY A 67 -3.64 -13.27 14.22
N PHE A 68 -3.81 -12.54 13.14
CA PHE A 68 -2.70 -11.82 12.51
C PHE A 68 -2.21 -10.70 13.42
N ASP A 69 -0.95 -10.75 13.82
CA ASP A 69 -0.30 -9.81 14.73
C ASP A 69 1.12 -9.41 14.28
N GLU A 70 1.44 -9.67 13.00
CA GLU A 70 2.73 -9.31 12.45
C GLU A 70 3.00 -7.81 12.57
N VAL A 71 4.24 -7.49 12.94
CA VAL A 71 4.76 -6.14 13.07
C VAL A 71 5.99 -5.94 12.18
N PHE A 72 6.37 -4.70 11.97
CA PHE A 72 7.56 -4.39 11.16
C PHE A 72 8.85 -4.93 11.80
N GLY A 73 8.90 -5.02 13.12
CA GLY A 73 10.11 -5.30 13.89
C GLY A 73 10.90 -4.03 14.17
N HIS A 74 12.18 -4.17 14.50
CA HIS A 74 13.08 -3.03 14.73
C HIS A 74 12.62 -2.03 15.81
N GLY A 75 11.83 -2.52 16.79
CA GLY A 75 11.28 -1.69 17.87
C GLY A 75 9.90 -1.08 17.58
N PHE A 76 9.33 -1.31 16.40
CA PHE A 76 7.96 -0.94 16.07
C PHE A 76 6.97 -2.03 16.50
N ALA A 77 5.84 -1.63 17.09
CA ALA A 77 4.81 -2.52 17.60
C ALA A 77 3.45 -2.37 16.88
N THR A 78 3.37 -1.49 15.91
CA THR A 78 2.17 -1.28 15.11
C THR A 78 1.92 -2.52 14.23
N LYS A 79 0.71 -3.09 14.29
CA LYS A 79 0.29 -4.19 13.44
C LYS A 79 0.35 -3.75 11.98
N LEU A 80 0.95 -4.59 11.12
CA LEU A 80 1.08 -4.30 9.70
C LEU A 80 -0.28 -4.33 8.97
N SER A 81 -0.45 -3.42 8.04
CA SER A 81 -1.40 -3.50 6.94
C SER A 81 -0.78 -4.23 5.74
N SER A 82 -1.52 -4.41 4.67
CA SER A 82 -0.99 -5.04 3.46
C SER A 82 0.12 -4.21 2.82
N ALA A 83 0.01 -2.85 2.80
CA ALA A 83 1.11 -1.98 2.37
C ALA A 83 2.34 -2.09 3.27
N GLY A 84 2.13 -2.18 4.58
CA GLY A 84 3.21 -2.38 5.55
C GLY A 84 3.96 -3.69 5.30
N MET A 85 3.24 -4.77 4.98
CA MET A 85 3.84 -6.05 4.60
C MET A 85 4.64 -5.93 3.29
N ILE A 86 4.06 -5.31 2.25
CA ILE A 86 4.79 -5.06 0.99
C ILE A 86 6.05 -4.25 1.27
N TYR A 87 5.98 -3.21 2.09
CA TYR A 87 7.14 -2.41 2.43
C TYR A 87 8.18 -3.19 3.26
N LYS A 88 7.74 -4.02 4.19
CA LYS A 88 8.62 -4.90 4.98
C LYS A 88 9.47 -5.80 4.08
N HIS A 89 8.85 -6.41 3.05
CA HIS A 89 9.51 -7.40 2.19
C HIS A 89 10.26 -6.80 1.00
N PHE A 90 9.79 -5.69 0.45
CA PHE A 90 10.32 -5.11 -0.78
C PHE A 90 10.87 -3.69 -0.61
N GLY A 91 10.69 -3.06 0.54
CA GLY A 91 11.04 -1.66 0.78
C GLY A 91 12.53 -1.37 0.62
N LYS A 92 13.41 -2.29 1.02
CA LYS A 92 14.86 -2.12 0.82
C LYS A 92 15.25 -2.14 -0.66
N GLU A 93 14.64 -3.03 -1.45
CA GLU A 93 14.86 -3.10 -2.89
C GLU A 93 14.40 -1.80 -3.58
N LEU A 94 13.23 -1.29 -3.18
CA LEU A 94 12.71 -0.01 -3.67
C LEU A 94 13.63 1.17 -3.36
N ILE A 95 14.12 1.26 -2.13
CA ILE A 95 15.00 2.34 -1.69
C ILE A 95 16.35 2.26 -2.39
N ALA A 96 16.92 1.07 -2.47
CA ALA A 96 18.18 0.84 -3.17
C ALA A 96 18.08 1.29 -4.64
N GLN A 97 17.00 0.92 -5.31
CA GLN A 97 16.72 1.34 -6.69
C GLN A 97 16.59 2.87 -6.81
N GLU A 98 15.82 3.52 -5.95
CA GLU A 98 15.62 4.99 -6.01
C GLU A 98 16.90 5.78 -5.68
N MET A 99 17.77 5.20 -4.86
CA MET A 99 19.04 5.82 -4.48
C MET A 99 20.22 5.43 -5.40
N GLY A 100 20.05 4.44 -6.27
CA GLY A 100 21.13 3.90 -7.10
C GLY A 100 22.22 3.19 -6.28
N LEU A 101 21.80 2.53 -5.20
CA LEU A 101 22.70 1.82 -4.27
C LEU A 101 22.43 0.31 -4.33
N GLU A 102 23.39 -0.47 -3.83
CA GLU A 102 23.17 -1.89 -3.57
C GLU A 102 22.23 -2.09 -2.37
N VAL A 103 21.38 -3.12 -2.39
CA VAL A 103 20.43 -3.41 -1.31
C VAL A 103 21.12 -3.62 0.05
N THR A 104 22.38 -4.07 0.02
CA THR A 104 23.23 -4.32 1.19
C THR A 104 23.89 -3.06 1.75
N ASP A 105 23.81 -1.92 1.06
CA ASP A 105 24.38 -0.66 1.56
C ASP A 105 23.70 -0.26 2.90
N PRO A 106 24.49 0.05 3.94
CA PRO A 106 23.96 0.45 5.24
C PRO A 106 22.97 1.64 5.17
N THR A 107 23.18 2.57 4.23
CA THR A 107 22.31 3.73 4.01
C THR A 107 20.90 3.30 3.64
N VAL A 108 20.75 2.25 2.84
CA VAL A 108 19.45 1.69 2.46
C VAL A 108 18.65 1.28 3.70
N THR A 109 19.31 0.61 4.66
CA THR A 109 18.64 0.21 5.90
C THR A 109 18.23 1.41 6.76
N VAL A 110 19.06 2.44 6.85
CA VAL A 110 18.76 3.67 7.60
C VAL A 110 17.54 4.38 6.98
N VAL A 111 17.52 4.54 5.66
CA VAL A 111 16.41 5.19 4.95
C VAL A 111 15.14 4.35 5.05
N TRP A 112 15.24 3.03 4.91
CA TRP A 112 14.12 2.10 5.04
C TRP A 112 13.43 2.21 6.42
N LEU A 113 14.20 2.27 7.50
CA LEU A 113 13.68 2.48 8.85
C LEU A 113 13.05 3.87 9.01
N ALA A 114 13.68 4.91 8.46
CA ALA A 114 13.19 6.28 8.54
C ALA A 114 11.86 6.46 7.79
N VAL A 115 11.73 5.91 6.60
CA VAL A 115 10.48 5.96 5.81
C VAL A 115 9.37 5.17 6.51
N TYR A 116 9.69 4.01 7.09
CA TYR A 116 8.69 3.29 7.88
C TYR A 116 8.18 4.17 9.02
N LYS A 117 9.07 4.69 9.85
CA LYS A 117 8.72 5.53 11.01
C LYS A 117 7.92 6.79 10.65
N GLN A 118 8.26 7.43 9.53
CA GLN A 118 7.68 8.74 9.21
C GLN A 118 6.45 8.66 8.31
N PHE A 119 6.22 7.51 7.67
CA PHE A 119 5.16 7.39 6.68
C PHE A 119 4.38 6.07 6.78
N MET A 120 5.06 4.92 6.67
CA MET A 120 4.38 3.63 6.55
C MET A 120 3.64 3.23 7.84
N GLU A 121 4.23 3.48 9.00
CA GLU A 121 3.62 3.15 10.29
C GLU A 121 2.26 3.85 10.50
N ALA A 122 2.12 5.08 9.98
CA ALA A 122 0.83 5.77 10.04
C ALA A 122 -0.23 5.13 9.12
N ILE A 123 0.18 4.60 7.97
CA ILE A 123 -0.72 3.83 7.10
C ILE A 123 -1.18 2.57 7.82
N ASP A 124 -0.25 1.80 8.38
CA ASP A 124 -0.55 0.60 9.15
C ASP A 124 -1.50 0.88 10.32
N GLY A 125 -1.22 1.95 11.09
CA GLY A 125 -2.03 2.31 12.24
C GLY A 125 -3.46 2.73 11.87
N ILE A 126 -3.62 3.54 10.82
CA ILE A 126 -4.94 3.99 10.37
C ILE A 126 -5.75 2.84 9.81
N ASP A 127 -5.14 2.00 8.99
CA ASP A 127 -5.80 0.88 8.34
C ASP A 127 -6.29 -0.17 9.34
N ASN A 128 -5.49 -0.46 10.36
CA ASN A 128 -5.86 -1.34 11.46
C ASN A 128 -6.77 -0.68 12.52
N GLY A 129 -7.19 0.56 12.34
CA GLY A 129 -8.07 1.28 13.28
C GLY A 129 -7.41 1.59 14.62
N ILE A 130 -6.09 1.67 14.68
CA ILE A 130 -5.32 1.97 15.89
C ILE A 130 -5.48 3.45 16.22
N ASN A 131 -5.98 3.76 17.42
CA ASN A 131 -6.10 5.13 17.86
C ASN A 131 -4.72 5.72 18.23
N GLN A 132 -4.28 6.72 17.47
CA GLN A 132 -3.00 7.42 17.68
C GLN A 132 -2.87 8.04 19.08
N TYR A 133 -3.98 8.35 19.72
CA TYR A 133 -4.03 9.04 21.01
C TYR A 133 -4.32 8.08 22.19
N GLY A 134 -4.32 6.77 21.98
CA GLY A 134 -4.72 5.80 22.98
C GLY A 134 -6.19 6.00 23.40
N ASP A 135 -6.45 6.14 24.70
CA ASP A 135 -7.81 6.36 25.22
C ASP A 135 -8.27 7.83 25.12
N ALA A 136 -7.41 8.74 24.70
CA ALA A 136 -7.76 10.15 24.58
C ALA A 136 -8.58 10.43 23.32
N VAL A 137 -9.56 11.32 23.45
CA VAL A 137 -10.38 11.77 22.33
C VAL A 137 -9.63 12.84 21.53
N ALA A 138 -9.59 12.70 20.21
CA ALA A 138 -9.03 13.72 19.35
C ALA A 138 -9.78 15.05 19.47
N LYS A 139 -9.05 16.17 19.62
CA LYS A 139 -9.65 17.49 19.76
C LYS A 139 -10.37 17.98 18.51
N TYR A 140 -10.05 17.44 17.35
CA TYR A 140 -10.69 17.75 16.06
C TYR A 140 -10.59 16.56 15.14
N LYS A 141 -11.48 16.48 14.15
CA LYS A 141 -11.46 15.45 13.11
C LYS A 141 -10.50 15.87 12.00
N SER A 142 -9.44 15.07 11.77
CA SER A 142 -8.53 15.27 10.64
C SER A 142 -8.99 14.42 9.45
N GLN A 143 -9.15 15.07 8.29
CA GLN A 143 -9.46 14.41 7.00
C GLN A 143 -8.46 14.82 5.91
N THR A 144 -7.31 15.33 6.28
CA THR A 144 -6.27 15.78 5.36
C THR A 144 -5.14 14.78 5.20
N ASN A 145 -5.14 13.70 5.99
CA ASN A 145 -4.18 12.62 5.87
C ASN A 145 -4.40 11.82 4.57
N LEU A 146 -3.43 11.02 4.19
CA LEU A 146 -3.46 10.27 2.93
C LEU A 146 -4.67 9.34 2.85
N SER A 147 -4.96 8.59 3.90
CA SER A 147 -6.08 7.64 3.93
C SER A 147 -7.43 8.32 3.68
N ALA A 148 -7.66 9.47 4.31
CA ALA A 148 -8.88 10.26 4.06
C ALA A 148 -8.93 10.79 2.62
N ARG A 149 -7.80 11.28 2.09
CA ARG A 149 -7.74 11.79 0.71
C ARG A 149 -7.98 10.68 -0.32
N VAL A 150 -7.45 9.49 -0.11
CA VAL A 150 -7.75 8.32 -0.94
C VAL A 150 -9.22 7.93 -0.84
N SER A 151 -9.78 7.91 0.37
CA SER A 151 -11.19 7.59 0.59
C SER A 151 -12.14 8.51 -0.20
N PHE A 152 -11.80 9.79 -0.37
CA PHE A 152 -12.59 10.73 -1.16
C PHE A 152 -12.59 10.45 -2.67
N LEU A 153 -11.71 9.58 -3.17
CA LEU A 153 -11.69 9.17 -4.57
C LEU A 153 -12.67 8.03 -4.86
N ASN A 154 -13.19 7.37 -3.84
CA ASN A 154 -14.24 6.36 -4.05
C ASN A 154 -15.52 7.02 -4.57
N PRO A 155 -16.22 6.39 -5.52
CA PRO A 155 -17.51 6.88 -6.00
C PRO A 155 -18.48 7.12 -4.84
N GLN A 156 -19.17 8.25 -4.87
CA GLN A 156 -20.23 8.57 -3.91
C GLN A 156 -21.49 7.77 -4.24
N TRP A 157 -22.43 7.69 -3.29
CA TRP A 157 -23.67 6.90 -3.43
C TRP A 157 -24.53 7.27 -4.65
N ASN A 158 -24.37 8.47 -5.18
CA ASN A 158 -25.10 9.02 -6.34
C ASN A 158 -24.26 9.09 -7.63
N GLU A 159 -23.07 8.52 -7.62
CA GLU A 159 -22.16 8.49 -8.76
C GLU A 159 -22.15 7.11 -9.43
N ASP A 160 -21.66 7.04 -10.66
CA ASP A 160 -21.44 5.78 -11.38
C ASP A 160 -20.32 4.96 -10.69
N ALA A 161 -20.72 3.86 -10.06
CA ALA A 161 -19.84 2.91 -9.40
C ALA A 161 -19.61 1.64 -10.26
N SER A 162 -19.74 1.74 -11.58
CA SER A 162 -19.37 0.63 -12.48
C SER A 162 -17.91 0.24 -12.33
N GLU A 163 -17.57 -1.02 -12.60
CA GLU A 163 -16.19 -1.54 -12.46
C GLU A 163 -15.15 -0.68 -13.19
N PRO A 164 -15.37 -0.21 -14.44
CA PRO A 164 -14.42 0.66 -15.12
C PRO A 164 -14.19 1.99 -14.38
N LYS A 165 -15.26 2.58 -13.82
CA LYS A 165 -15.16 3.84 -13.06
C LYS A 165 -14.46 3.66 -11.71
N GLN A 166 -14.73 2.56 -11.02
CA GLN A 166 -14.01 2.22 -9.80
C GLN A 166 -12.53 1.95 -10.09
N PHE A 167 -12.21 1.32 -11.20
CA PHE A 167 -10.81 1.08 -11.59
C PHE A 167 -10.08 2.38 -11.92
N GLU A 168 -10.69 3.29 -12.68
CA GLU A 168 -10.14 4.64 -12.95
C GLU A 168 -9.87 5.42 -11.66
N ALA A 169 -10.81 5.36 -10.70
CA ALA A 169 -10.67 5.98 -9.40
C ALA A 169 -9.53 5.35 -8.58
N PHE A 170 -9.40 4.04 -8.64
CA PHE A 170 -8.30 3.31 -7.98
C PHE A 170 -6.93 3.67 -8.55
N GLU A 171 -6.80 3.83 -9.86
CA GLU A 171 -5.54 4.30 -10.47
C GLU A 171 -5.17 5.71 -10.00
N LYS A 172 -6.17 6.61 -9.85
CA LYS A 172 -5.94 7.93 -9.24
C LYS A 172 -5.52 7.81 -7.77
N ALA A 173 -6.09 6.87 -7.03
CA ALA A 173 -5.70 6.59 -5.66
C ALA A 173 -4.24 6.11 -5.57
N MET A 174 -3.83 5.15 -6.38
CA MET A 174 -2.43 4.72 -6.46
C MET A 174 -1.48 5.90 -6.76
N ALA A 175 -1.83 6.76 -7.71
CA ALA A 175 -1.03 7.93 -8.05
C ALA A 175 -0.95 8.95 -6.89
N LEU A 176 -2.03 9.10 -6.11
CA LEU A 176 -2.09 10.00 -4.97
C LEU A 176 -1.19 9.56 -3.82
N THR A 177 -1.01 8.24 -3.62
CA THR A 177 -0.25 7.71 -2.47
C THR A 177 1.21 8.14 -2.44
N VAL A 178 1.78 8.61 -3.52
CA VAL A 178 3.20 8.99 -3.62
C VAL A 178 3.41 10.48 -3.88
N GLY A 179 2.36 11.28 -3.83
CA GLY A 179 2.45 12.69 -4.21
C GLY A 179 2.82 12.81 -5.69
N SER A 180 1.99 13.45 -6.47
CA SER A 180 2.25 13.68 -7.88
C SER A 180 3.58 14.41 -8.08
N ARG A 181 4.68 13.69 -8.24
CA ARG A 181 5.77 14.20 -9.08
C ARG A 181 5.18 14.21 -10.48
N GLY A 182 4.76 15.40 -10.91
CA GLY A 182 4.21 15.65 -12.22
C GLY A 182 5.05 14.93 -13.27
N HIS A 183 4.37 14.43 -14.26
CA HIS A 183 4.94 13.99 -15.51
C HIS A 183 6.01 14.99 -15.95
N GLY A 184 7.23 14.50 -16.07
CA GLY A 184 8.42 15.12 -16.60
C GLY A 184 8.32 16.59 -16.98
N CYS A 185 8.92 17.46 -16.19
CA CYS A 185 9.56 18.62 -16.76
C CYS A 185 10.81 18.08 -17.50
N PRO A 186 10.91 18.18 -18.84
CA PRO A 186 12.18 17.91 -19.49
C PRO A 186 13.17 18.92 -18.92
N ALA A 187 14.31 18.42 -18.44
CA ALA A 187 15.44 19.29 -18.13
C ALA A 187 15.85 19.97 -19.47
N GLU A 188 15.36 21.17 -19.67
CA GLU A 188 15.97 22.06 -20.64
C GLU A 188 17.35 22.46 -20.10
N ARG A 189 18.34 22.10 -20.89
CA ARG A 189 19.75 22.46 -20.73
C ARG A 189 19.99 23.92 -21.03
#